data_46f0bfec84c2203ce46d40f6ea1737c3
#
_entry.id   46f0bfec84c2203ce46d40f6ea1737c3
#
_cell.length_a   1.000
_cell.length_b   1.000
_cell.length_c   1.000
_cell.angle_alpha   90.00
_cell.angle_beta   90.00
_cell.angle_gamma   90.00
#
_symmetry.space_group_name_H-M   'P 1'
#
loop_
_entity.id
_entity.type
_entity.pdbx_description
1 polymer ?
#
loop_
_entity_poly.entity_id
_entity_poly.type
_entity_poly.pdbx_seq_one_letter_code
_entity_poly.pdbx_strand_id
1 'polypeptide(L)'
;GVQFRRVSGPPTRKGEPSVGLYIEITDYDAWQPCDLSFWLMELACKLEPRNPFASLTPAKRREFLIHVGSAAFLADITARGSRVDVEKWLRTWRGQAALYQEQSKRFWLYR
;
A
#
# COMPACT_ATOMS: atom_id res chain seq x y z
N GLY A 1 -11.10 -10.43 3.41
CA GLY A 1 -11.52 -9.86 4.65
C GLY A 1 -11.99 -8.43 4.57
N VAL A 2 -12.24 -7.83 3.37
CA VAL A 2 -12.76 -6.45 3.26
C VAL A 2 -13.84 -6.33 2.20
N GLN A 3 -14.74 -5.39 2.44
CA GLN A 3 -15.71 -4.92 1.45
C GLN A 3 -15.54 -3.43 1.20
N PHE A 4 -15.82 -3.02 -0.04
CA PHE A 4 -15.78 -1.62 -0.43
C PHE A 4 -17.19 -1.13 -0.70
N ARG A 5 -17.56 -0.02 -0.06
CA ARG A 5 -18.87 0.60 -0.25
C ARG A 5 -18.70 2.06 -0.66
N ARG A 6 -19.38 2.44 -1.74
CA ARG A 6 -19.42 3.84 -2.16
C ARG A 6 -20.24 4.66 -1.14
N VAL A 7 -19.68 5.78 -0.73
CA VAL A 7 -20.34 6.71 0.20
C VAL A 7 -20.26 8.14 -0.33
N SER A 8 -21.26 8.95 0.00
CA SER A 8 -21.21 10.39 -0.24
C SER A 8 -20.26 10.99 0.78
N GLY A 9 -19.26 11.71 0.30
CA GLY A 9 -18.32 12.43 1.14
C GLY A 9 -18.78 13.85 1.45
N PRO A 10 -18.08 14.56 2.34
CA PRO A 10 -18.31 15.98 2.56
C PRO A 10 -18.01 16.76 1.26
N PRO A 11 -18.64 17.91 1.06
CA PRO A 11 -18.33 18.75 -0.10
C PRO A 11 -16.84 19.07 -0.18
N THR A 12 -16.33 19.16 -1.40
CA THR A 12 -14.96 19.62 -1.64
C THR A 12 -14.79 21.07 -1.17
N ARG A 13 -13.56 21.55 -1.08
CA ARG A 13 -13.29 22.98 -0.75
C ARG A 13 -13.98 23.97 -1.71
N LYS A 14 -14.36 23.53 -2.90
CA LYS A 14 -15.11 24.30 -3.90
C LYS A 14 -16.63 24.13 -3.78
N GLY A 15 -17.12 23.38 -2.78
CA GLY A 15 -18.54 23.09 -2.59
C GLY A 15 -19.11 21.99 -3.50
N GLU A 16 -18.27 21.31 -4.29
CA GLU A 16 -18.71 20.25 -5.20
C GLU A 16 -19.00 18.96 -4.42
N PRO A 17 -19.99 18.14 -4.84
CA PRO A 17 -20.22 16.85 -4.25
C PRO A 17 -18.96 15.97 -4.37
N SER A 18 -18.59 15.29 -3.28
CA SER A 18 -17.53 14.30 -3.31
C SER A 18 -18.07 12.89 -3.08
N VAL A 19 -17.34 11.92 -3.57
CA VAL A 19 -17.62 10.49 -3.40
C VAL A 19 -16.40 9.83 -2.80
N GLY A 20 -16.62 9.00 -1.80
CA GLY A 20 -15.57 8.22 -1.17
C GLY A 20 -15.84 6.73 -1.25
N LEU A 21 -14.85 5.95 -0.90
CA LEU A 21 -14.98 4.52 -0.63
C LEU A 21 -14.84 4.30 0.87
N TYR A 22 -15.86 3.67 1.45
CA TYR A 22 -15.78 3.14 2.79
C TYR A 22 -15.22 1.73 2.74
N ILE A 23 -14.20 1.47 3.53
CA ILE A 23 -13.58 0.16 3.66
C ILE A 23 -14.10 -0.48 4.93
N GLU A 24 -14.85 -1.56 4.79
CA GLU A 24 -15.39 -2.33 5.90
C GLU A 24 -14.57 -3.61 6.06
N ILE A 25 -14.01 -3.83 7.25
CA ILE A 25 -13.29 -5.06 7.56
C ILE A 25 -14.33 -6.09 7.99
N THR A 26 -14.54 -7.11 7.16
CA THR A 26 -15.53 -8.17 7.38
C THR A 26 -14.95 -9.42 8.02
N ASP A 27 -13.63 -9.58 7.93
CA ASP A 27 -12.88 -10.68 8.51
C ASP A 27 -11.49 -10.18 8.92
N TYR A 28 -11.29 -10.02 10.22
CA TYR A 28 -10.05 -9.50 10.79
C TYR A 28 -8.88 -10.49 10.68
N ASP A 29 -9.14 -11.79 10.66
CA ASP A 29 -8.10 -12.81 10.52
C ASP A 29 -7.55 -12.88 9.08
N ALA A 30 -8.42 -12.62 8.11
CA ALA A 30 -8.04 -12.54 6.70
C ALA A 30 -7.52 -11.13 6.29
N TRP A 31 -7.69 -10.12 7.14
CA TRP A 31 -7.32 -8.74 6.84
C TRP A 31 -5.81 -8.53 6.85
N GLN A 32 -5.28 -8.04 5.73
CA GLN A 32 -3.86 -7.70 5.56
C GLN A 32 -3.73 -6.19 5.27
N PRO A 33 -3.65 -5.33 6.30
CA PRO A 33 -3.72 -3.88 6.13
C PRO A 33 -2.60 -3.31 5.24
N CYS A 34 -1.41 -3.88 5.33
CA CYS A 34 -0.28 -3.44 4.50
C CYS A 34 -0.51 -3.72 3.02
N ASP A 35 -1.14 -4.84 2.67
CA ASP A 35 -1.37 -5.25 1.29
C ASP A 35 -2.23 -4.24 0.53
N LEU A 36 -3.27 -3.71 1.18
CA LEU A 36 -4.16 -2.73 0.57
C LEU A 36 -3.40 -1.49 0.11
N SER A 37 -2.44 -1.01 0.89
CA SER A 37 -1.66 0.18 0.54
C SER A 37 -0.90 0.00 -0.78
N PHE A 38 -0.32 -1.17 -1.02
CA PHE A 38 0.41 -1.47 -2.26
C PHE A 38 -0.52 -1.61 -3.46
N TRP A 39 -1.68 -2.25 -3.28
CA TRP A 39 -2.71 -2.31 -4.32
C TRP A 39 -3.27 -0.93 -4.68
N LEU A 40 -3.43 -0.04 -3.69
CA LEU A 40 -3.85 1.35 -3.95
C LEU A 40 -2.78 2.14 -4.70
N MET A 41 -1.49 1.89 -4.45
CA MET A 41 -0.40 2.52 -5.22
C MET A 41 -0.40 2.08 -6.68
N GLU A 42 -0.61 0.78 -6.96
CA GLU A 42 -0.76 0.27 -8.32
C GLU A 42 -2.01 0.86 -8.99
N LEU A 43 -3.13 0.90 -8.27
CA LEU A 43 -4.37 1.50 -8.77
C LEU A 43 -4.20 2.99 -9.10
N ALA A 44 -3.50 3.73 -8.27
CA ALA A 44 -3.17 5.14 -8.55
C ALA A 44 -2.40 5.27 -9.87
N CYS A 45 -1.44 4.38 -10.13
CA CYS A 45 -0.74 4.35 -11.42
C CYS A 45 -1.64 3.98 -12.61
N LYS A 46 -2.73 3.23 -12.38
CA LYS A 46 -3.70 2.87 -13.43
C LYS A 46 -4.67 4.01 -13.75
N LEU A 47 -5.04 4.79 -12.74
CA LEU A 47 -6.04 5.84 -12.86
C LEU A 47 -5.44 7.20 -13.29
N GLU A 48 -4.18 7.45 -12.92
CA GLU A 48 -3.51 8.70 -13.26
C GLU A 48 -2.92 8.65 -14.68
N PRO A 49 -3.04 9.73 -15.48
CA PRO A 49 -2.49 9.80 -16.83
C PRO A 49 -0.96 9.65 -16.86
N ARG A 50 -0.31 10.01 -15.77
CA ARG A 50 1.14 9.90 -15.58
C ARG A 50 1.43 9.17 -14.29
N ASN A 51 2.46 8.32 -14.30
CA ASN A 51 2.89 7.62 -13.09
C ASN A 51 3.19 8.61 -11.96
N PRO A 52 2.41 8.64 -10.86
CA PRO A 52 2.58 9.60 -9.77
C PRO A 52 3.91 9.42 -9.01
N PHE A 53 4.54 8.24 -9.11
CA PHE A 53 5.82 7.94 -8.45
C PHE A 53 7.04 8.34 -9.29
N ALA A 54 6.87 8.63 -10.59
CA ALA A 54 7.96 8.98 -11.49
C ALA A 54 8.54 10.39 -11.23
N SER A 55 7.73 11.30 -10.65
CA SER A 55 8.09 12.70 -10.44
C SER A 55 8.09 13.13 -8.97
N LEU A 56 8.40 12.21 -8.05
CA LEU A 56 8.50 12.54 -6.63
C LEU A 56 9.65 13.52 -6.37
N THR A 57 9.34 14.59 -5.63
CA THR A 57 10.39 15.48 -5.10
C THR A 57 11.28 14.72 -4.11
N PRO A 58 12.52 15.17 -3.85
CA PRO A 58 13.39 14.54 -2.85
C PRO A 58 12.74 14.37 -1.48
N ALA A 59 11.97 15.37 -1.04
CA ALA A 59 11.24 15.32 0.22
C ALA A 59 10.18 14.21 0.23
N LYS A 60 9.32 14.12 -0.80
CA LYS A 60 8.31 13.08 -0.94
C LYS A 60 8.91 11.68 -1.12
N ARG A 61 10.05 11.59 -1.81
CA ARG A 61 10.79 10.33 -1.91
C ARG A 61 11.29 9.86 -0.55
N ARG A 62 11.83 10.77 0.26
CA ARG A 62 12.26 10.44 1.63
C ARG A 62 11.07 10.01 2.50
N GLU A 63 9.96 10.74 2.44
CA GLU A 63 8.73 10.41 3.15
C GLU A 63 8.22 9.01 2.76
N PHE A 64 8.15 8.71 1.47
CA PHE A 64 7.80 7.38 0.98
C PHE A 64 8.70 6.29 1.59
N LEU A 65 10.02 6.49 1.61
CA LEU A 65 10.95 5.52 2.16
C LEU A 65 10.81 5.33 3.67
N ILE A 66 10.43 6.38 4.41
CA ILE A 66 10.14 6.30 5.84
C ILE A 66 8.90 5.42 6.09
N HIS A 67 7.84 5.59 5.31
CA HIS A 67 6.57 4.87 5.51
C HIS A 67 6.57 3.46 4.91
N VAL A 68 7.16 3.28 3.75
CA VAL A 68 7.13 2.00 3.02
C VAL A 68 8.35 1.12 3.31
N GLY A 69 9.49 1.74 3.62
CA GLY A 69 10.71 1.01 4.01
C GLY A 69 11.43 0.29 2.87
N SER A 70 11.00 0.45 1.61
CA SER A 70 11.58 -0.28 0.48
C SER A 70 11.98 0.63 -0.68
N ALA A 71 13.28 0.88 -0.81
CA ALA A 71 13.83 1.58 -1.97
C ALA A 71 13.69 0.78 -3.26
N ALA A 72 13.78 -0.55 -3.17
CA ALA A 72 13.64 -1.44 -4.32
C ALA A 72 12.20 -1.40 -4.89
N PHE A 73 11.19 -1.42 -4.02
CA PHE A 73 9.80 -1.27 -4.46
C PHE A 73 9.56 0.12 -5.08
N LEU A 74 10.09 1.18 -4.46
CA LEU A 74 9.98 2.52 -5.03
C LEU A 74 10.61 2.60 -6.43
N ALA A 75 11.77 2.00 -6.63
CA ALA A 75 12.42 1.95 -7.95
C ALA A 75 11.56 1.18 -8.97
N ASP A 76 10.99 0.05 -8.57
CA ASP A 76 10.16 -0.78 -9.44
C ASP A 76 8.85 -0.08 -9.84
N ILE A 77 8.11 0.50 -8.89
CA ILE A 77 6.86 1.22 -9.19
C ILE A 77 7.12 2.50 -9.99
N THR A 78 8.25 3.17 -9.74
CA THR A 78 8.69 4.34 -10.52
C THR A 78 8.93 3.96 -11.99
N ALA A 79 9.57 2.83 -12.24
CA ALA A 79 9.91 2.37 -13.58
C ALA A 79 8.72 1.75 -14.33
N ARG A 80 7.88 0.99 -13.64
CA ARG A 80 6.82 0.17 -14.25
C ARG A 80 5.43 0.78 -14.15
N GLY A 81 5.19 1.67 -13.17
CA GLY A 81 3.87 2.25 -12.92
C GLY A 81 2.81 1.17 -12.71
N SER A 82 1.74 1.21 -13.51
CA SER A 82 0.63 0.24 -13.45
C SER A 82 0.99 -1.21 -13.82
N ARG A 83 2.23 -1.47 -14.26
CA ARG A 83 2.74 -2.82 -14.57
C ARG A 83 3.61 -3.38 -13.44
N VAL A 84 3.67 -2.73 -12.29
CA VAL A 84 4.36 -3.26 -11.11
C VAL A 84 3.66 -4.54 -10.66
N ASP A 85 4.43 -5.57 -10.34
CA ASP A 85 3.90 -6.85 -9.85
C ASP A 85 3.79 -6.81 -8.32
N VAL A 86 2.71 -6.18 -7.83
CA VAL A 86 2.42 -6.04 -6.39
C VAL A 86 2.34 -7.40 -5.71
N GLU A 87 1.72 -8.39 -6.35
CA GLU A 87 1.57 -9.71 -5.75
C GLU A 87 2.92 -10.40 -5.51
N LYS A 88 3.86 -10.28 -6.46
CA LYS A 88 5.22 -10.77 -6.30
C LYS A 88 5.93 -10.12 -5.12
N TRP A 89 5.78 -8.80 -4.96
CA TRP A 89 6.35 -8.06 -3.84
C TRP A 89 5.77 -8.54 -2.50
N LEU A 90 4.46 -8.65 -2.41
CA LEU A 90 3.79 -9.11 -1.20
C LEU A 90 4.20 -10.54 -0.82
N ARG A 91 4.29 -11.45 -1.79
CA ARG A 91 4.80 -12.82 -1.53
C ARG A 91 6.24 -12.82 -1.01
N THR A 92 7.10 -11.99 -1.61
CA THR A 92 8.49 -11.87 -1.18
C THR A 92 8.59 -11.38 0.26
N TRP A 93 7.84 -10.34 0.62
CA TRP A 93 7.86 -9.79 1.98
C TRP A 93 7.25 -10.73 3.01
N ARG A 94 6.18 -11.44 2.67
CA ARG A 94 5.63 -12.49 3.56
C ARG A 94 6.64 -13.59 3.84
N GLY A 95 7.39 -14.02 2.83
CA GLY A 95 8.48 -14.98 3.01
C GLY A 95 9.58 -14.45 3.93
N GLN A 96 10.00 -13.20 3.76
CA GLN A 96 10.98 -12.55 4.63
C GLN A 96 10.46 -12.38 6.06
N ALA A 97 9.20 -11.99 6.23
CA ALA A 97 8.57 -11.85 7.54
C ALA A 97 8.50 -13.20 8.27
N ALA A 98 8.15 -14.29 7.59
CA ALA A 98 8.12 -15.62 8.16
C ALA A 98 9.52 -16.08 8.62
N LEU A 99 10.55 -15.83 7.82
CA LEU A 99 11.94 -16.13 8.20
C LEU A 99 12.37 -15.31 9.42
N TYR A 100 12.07 -14.02 9.43
CA TYR A 100 12.36 -13.16 10.57
C TYR A 100 11.65 -13.63 11.84
N GLN A 101 10.36 -13.97 11.72
CA GLN A 101 9.57 -14.48 12.83
C GLN A 101 10.20 -15.74 13.42
N GLU A 102 10.63 -16.69 12.57
CA GLU A 102 11.29 -17.91 13.02
C GLU A 102 12.61 -17.62 13.75
N GLN A 103 13.43 -16.74 13.19
CA GLN A 103 14.70 -16.33 13.81
C GLN A 103 14.51 -15.57 15.12
N SER A 104 13.44 -14.78 15.24
CA SER A 104 13.17 -13.94 16.41
C SER A 104 12.61 -14.72 17.61
N LYS A 105 12.04 -15.93 17.39
CA LYS A 105 11.45 -16.76 18.46
C LYS A 105 12.40 -16.98 19.65
N ARG A 106 13.70 -17.11 19.40
CA ARG A 106 14.72 -17.28 20.42
C ARG A 106 14.85 -16.09 21.38
N PHE A 107 14.33 -14.92 20.99
CA PHE A 107 14.37 -13.71 21.80
C PHE A 107 13.03 -13.38 22.46
N TRP A 108 12.00 -14.19 22.25
CA TRP A 108 10.69 -13.93 22.82
C TRP A 108 10.70 -14.25 24.32
N LEU A 109 10.30 -13.25 25.12
CA LEU A 109 10.19 -13.39 26.58
C LEU A 109 8.93 -14.15 27.00
N TYR A 110 7.90 -14.15 26.14
CA TYR A 110 6.62 -14.82 26.36
C TYR A 110 6.35 -15.79 25.22
N ARG A 111 5.90 -16.98 25.58
CA ARG A 111 5.54 -18.06 24.63
C ARG A 111 4.04 -18.23 24.60
#